data_05fa60b91f296bcb19e9b8856914a313
#
_entry.id   05fa60b91f296bcb19e9b8856914a313
#
_cell.length_a   1.000
_cell.length_b   1.000
_cell.length_c   1.000
_cell.angle_alpha   90.00
_cell.angle_beta   90.00
_cell.angle_gamma   90.00
#
_symmetry.space_group_name_H-M   'P 1'
#
loop_
_entity.id
_entity.type
_entity.pdbx_description
1 polymer ?
#
loop_
_entity_poly.entity_id
_entity_poly.type
_entity_poly.pdbx_seq_one_letter_code
_entity_poly.pdbx_strand_id
1 'polypeptide(L)'
;MAGTTGECHSLSSDERAELFTAWGQVARAHGIKFIAHTGHNSLPDARALANSAREAGADAIGAMAPTFFRPVTAGDLIDWFVRISEPAEGLPFYFYDIPPMTGVCIDTKEFVQSAGKQIPSFAGVKYTNPDRNQLSTILTLKEHSPDMLWGCDEELLDGLQMGCRGAVGSSYNFAAGIYHRVMKAYESGGLDEAKHWQSRSLALIDTLKASGYMSSAKAVMEMVGVDCGPARPPLLQITEEERVVLRGQLETLGFFEWLNECTKAI
;
A
#
# COMPACT_ATOMS: atom_id res chain seq x y z
N MET A 1 1.36 -6.58 -1.76
CA MET A 1 0.44 -7.61 -2.29
C MET A 1 -0.50 -8.06 -1.19
N ALA A 2 -1.79 -8.24 -1.48
CA ALA A 2 -2.84 -8.64 -0.53
C ALA A 2 -2.92 -7.81 0.77
N GLY A 3 -2.75 -6.49 0.68
CA GLY A 3 -3.07 -5.53 1.75
C GLY A 3 -4.51 -5.03 1.64
N THR A 4 -4.76 -3.77 2.04
CA THR A 4 -6.10 -3.16 2.01
C THR A 4 -6.69 -3.17 0.60
N THR A 5 -5.96 -2.68 -0.41
CA THR A 5 -6.40 -2.69 -1.81
C THR A 5 -6.60 -4.11 -2.36
N GLY A 6 -5.81 -5.08 -1.88
CA GLY A 6 -5.98 -6.50 -2.21
C GLY A 6 -7.04 -7.20 -1.38
N GLU A 7 -7.89 -6.46 -0.65
CA GLU A 7 -9.05 -6.97 0.11
C GLU A 7 -8.69 -8.08 1.11
N CYS A 8 -7.54 -7.97 1.79
CA CYS A 8 -6.99 -9.01 2.66
C CYS A 8 -7.96 -9.53 3.73
N HIS A 9 -8.90 -8.70 4.19
CA HIS A 9 -9.91 -9.10 5.18
C HIS A 9 -11.16 -9.74 4.57
N SER A 10 -11.30 -9.73 3.24
CA SER A 10 -12.37 -10.39 2.48
C SER A 10 -11.90 -11.69 1.80
N LEU A 11 -10.62 -12.02 1.96
CA LEU A 11 -10.00 -13.25 1.49
C LEU A 11 -9.77 -14.21 2.65
N SER A 12 -9.91 -15.52 2.41
CA SER A 12 -9.45 -16.53 3.36
C SER A 12 -7.91 -16.58 3.42
N SER A 13 -7.35 -17.19 4.47
CA SER A 13 -5.91 -17.39 4.58
C SER A 13 -5.37 -18.25 3.43
N ASP A 14 -6.13 -19.27 3.01
CA ASP A 14 -5.76 -20.15 1.89
C ASP A 14 -5.71 -19.37 0.56
N GLU A 15 -6.73 -18.57 0.25
CA GLU A 15 -6.75 -17.72 -0.94
C GLU A 15 -5.57 -16.74 -0.96
N ARG A 16 -5.20 -16.19 0.21
CA ARG A 16 -4.02 -15.30 0.31
C ARG A 16 -2.72 -16.05 0.06
N ALA A 17 -2.59 -17.29 0.56
CA ALA A 17 -1.42 -18.12 0.32
C ALA A 17 -1.28 -18.52 -1.16
N GLU A 18 -2.40 -18.85 -1.82
CA GLU A 18 -2.43 -19.11 -3.27
C GLU A 18 -1.99 -17.88 -4.08
N LEU A 19 -2.49 -16.70 -3.71
CA LEU A 19 -2.08 -15.42 -4.32
C LEU A 19 -0.59 -15.15 -4.12
N PHE A 20 -0.02 -15.44 -2.96
CA PHE A 20 1.42 -15.29 -2.73
C PHE A 20 2.23 -16.20 -3.65
N THR A 21 1.80 -17.46 -3.80
CA THR A 21 2.45 -18.43 -4.69
C THR A 21 2.43 -17.96 -6.14
N ALA A 22 1.25 -17.59 -6.64
CA ALA A 22 1.09 -17.10 -8.01
C ALA A 22 1.89 -15.83 -8.27
N TRP A 23 1.81 -14.86 -7.34
CA TRP A 23 2.52 -13.59 -7.47
C TRP A 23 4.03 -13.74 -7.37
N GLY A 24 4.53 -14.60 -6.49
CA GLY A 24 5.96 -14.88 -6.35
C GLY A 24 6.59 -15.41 -7.64
N GLN A 25 5.86 -16.23 -8.39
CA GLN A 25 6.31 -16.71 -9.71
C GLN A 25 6.41 -15.55 -10.72
N VAL A 26 5.37 -14.71 -10.80
CA VAL A 26 5.33 -13.57 -11.73
C VAL A 26 6.38 -12.51 -11.35
N ALA A 27 6.47 -12.16 -10.09
CA ALA A 27 7.42 -11.16 -9.60
C ALA A 27 8.87 -11.56 -9.92
N ARG A 28 9.22 -12.83 -9.69
CA ARG A 28 10.55 -13.37 -10.02
C ARG A 28 10.83 -13.34 -11.51
N ALA A 29 9.85 -13.73 -12.33
CA ALA A 29 10.01 -13.74 -13.80
C ALA A 29 10.26 -12.34 -14.38
N HIS A 30 9.72 -11.31 -13.73
CA HIS A 30 9.81 -9.91 -14.19
C HIS A 30 10.79 -9.04 -13.37
N GLY A 31 11.52 -9.61 -12.40
CA GLY A 31 12.44 -8.84 -11.55
C GLY A 31 11.76 -7.81 -10.65
N ILE A 32 10.47 -8.03 -10.31
CA ILE A 32 9.67 -7.12 -9.48
C ILE A 32 9.81 -7.52 -8.01
N LYS A 33 10.01 -6.54 -7.12
CA LYS A 33 10.03 -6.78 -5.68
C LYS A 33 8.63 -7.13 -5.15
N PHE A 34 8.58 -8.16 -4.33
CA PHE A 34 7.35 -8.70 -3.77
C PHE A 34 7.32 -8.56 -2.25
N ILE A 35 6.50 -7.64 -1.73
CA ILE A 35 6.20 -7.53 -0.30
C ILE A 35 4.82 -8.15 -0.05
N ALA A 36 4.76 -9.24 0.71
CA ALA A 36 3.51 -9.92 1.07
C ALA A 36 2.92 -9.31 2.34
N HIS A 37 1.63 -8.93 2.30
CA HIS A 37 0.92 -8.53 3.51
C HIS A 37 0.43 -9.77 4.26
N THR A 38 0.89 -9.98 5.50
CA THR A 38 0.62 -11.18 6.30
C THR A 38 -0.26 -10.89 7.53
N GLY A 39 -0.62 -9.63 7.77
CA GLY A 39 -1.45 -9.23 8.91
C GLY A 39 -2.82 -9.94 8.92
N HIS A 40 -3.24 -10.37 10.11
CA HIS A 40 -4.51 -11.03 10.37
C HIS A 40 -4.91 -10.80 11.84
N ASN A 41 -6.21 -10.90 12.20
CA ASN A 41 -6.67 -10.80 13.58
C ASN A 41 -6.31 -12.06 14.41
N SER A 42 -6.17 -13.21 13.77
CA SER A 42 -5.71 -14.45 14.37
C SER A 42 -4.20 -14.55 14.23
N LEU A 43 -3.48 -14.71 15.34
CA LEU A 43 -2.03 -14.89 15.33
C LEU A 43 -1.58 -16.15 14.58
N PRO A 44 -2.21 -17.33 14.77
CA PRO A 44 -1.86 -18.52 14.00
C PRO A 44 -1.99 -18.30 12.47
N ASP A 45 -3.04 -17.63 12.00
CA ASP A 45 -3.21 -17.33 10.59
C ASP A 45 -2.16 -16.34 10.06
N ALA A 46 -1.86 -15.28 10.82
CA ALA A 46 -0.80 -14.34 10.46
C ALA A 46 0.57 -15.03 10.33
N ARG A 47 0.87 -15.96 11.24
CA ARG A 47 2.11 -16.78 11.20
C ARG A 47 2.13 -17.73 10.02
N ALA A 48 1.02 -18.41 9.73
CA ALA A 48 0.89 -19.29 8.56
C ALA A 48 1.09 -18.50 7.25
N LEU A 49 0.49 -17.31 7.13
CA LEU A 49 0.68 -16.42 5.99
C LEU A 49 2.12 -15.92 5.87
N ALA A 50 2.81 -15.64 6.98
CA ALA A 50 4.21 -15.25 6.95
C ALA A 50 5.11 -16.40 6.42
N ASN A 51 4.85 -17.65 6.85
CA ASN A 51 5.52 -18.82 6.30
C ASN A 51 5.23 -19.01 4.80
N SER A 52 3.95 -18.91 4.40
CA SER A 52 3.55 -19.02 2.97
C SER A 52 4.21 -17.94 2.10
N ALA A 53 4.34 -16.72 2.62
CA ALA A 53 5.03 -15.63 1.92
C ALA A 53 6.52 -15.96 1.70
N ARG A 54 7.20 -16.50 2.71
CA ARG A 54 8.60 -16.94 2.61
C ARG A 54 8.75 -18.06 1.57
N GLU A 55 7.88 -19.06 1.61
CA GLU A 55 7.90 -20.19 0.66
C GLU A 55 7.61 -19.73 -0.78
N ALA A 56 6.75 -18.73 -0.95
CA ALA A 56 6.46 -18.12 -2.24
C ALA A 56 7.63 -17.27 -2.78
N GLY A 57 8.66 -17.02 -1.98
CA GLY A 57 9.83 -16.22 -2.35
C GLY A 57 9.57 -14.72 -2.30
N ALA A 58 8.80 -14.26 -1.31
CA ALA A 58 8.66 -12.83 -1.03
C ALA A 58 10.01 -12.19 -0.69
N ASP A 59 10.22 -10.96 -1.10
CA ASP A 59 11.41 -10.15 -0.74
C ASP A 59 11.26 -9.53 0.65
N ALA A 60 10.03 -9.36 1.12
CA ALA A 60 9.71 -8.84 2.45
C ALA A 60 8.27 -9.25 2.85
N ILE A 61 7.97 -9.12 4.11
CA ILE A 61 6.60 -9.21 4.63
C ILE A 61 6.17 -7.91 5.28
N GLY A 62 4.87 -7.65 5.31
CA GLY A 62 4.30 -6.52 6.01
C GLY A 62 3.01 -6.90 6.73
N ALA A 63 2.71 -6.22 7.83
CA ALA A 63 1.48 -6.44 8.57
C ALA A 63 0.93 -5.13 9.14
N MET A 64 -0.40 -4.98 9.09
CA MET A 64 -1.11 -3.97 9.89
C MET A 64 -1.42 -4.54 11.28
N ALA A 65 -1.72 -3.65 12.23
CA ALA A 65 -2.16 -4.05 13.55
C ALA A 65 -3.48 -4.84 13.50
N PRO A 66 -3.72 -5.78 14.44
CA PRO A 66 -5.02 -6.44 14.57
C PRO A 66 -6.11 -5.45 14.93
N THR A 67 -7.28 -5.60 14.32
CA THR A 67 -8.35 -4.58 14.31
C THR A 67 -9.45 -4.83 15.32
N PHE A 68 -9.61 -6.06 15.79
CA PHE A 68 -10.68 -6.43 16.72
C PHE A 68 -10.23 -6.32 18.18
N PHE A 69 -9.31 -7.16 18.64
CA PHE A 69 -8.58 -6.97 19.91
C PHE A 69 -7.33 -6.14 19.61
N ARG A 70 -7.42 -4.85 19.90
CA ARG A 70 -6.40 -3.89 19.50
C ARG A 70 -5.28 -3.79 20.52
N PRO A 71 -4.02 -3.71 20.09
CA PRO A 71 -2.92 -3.35 20.99
C PRO A 71 -3.14 -1.93 21.53
N VAL A 72 -2.77 -1.72 22.78
CA VAL A 72 -2.94 -0.44 23.49
C VAL A 72 -1.63 0.34 23.49
N THR A 73 -0.49 -0.36 23.52
CA THR A 73 0.85 0.23 23.56
C THR A 73 1.69 -0.17 22.35
N ALA A 74 2.77 0.58 22.11
CA ALA A 74 3.78 0.19 21.11
C ALA A 74 4.40 -1.17 21.47
N GLY A 75 4.61 -1.48 22.75
CA GLY A 75 5.12 -2.77 23.23
C GLY A 75 4.21 -3.93 22.85
N ASP A 76 2.90 -3.82 23.09
CA ASP A 76 1.93 -4.87 22.73
C ASP A 76 1.97 -5.17 21.22
N LEU A 77 2.10 -4.11 20.40
CA LEU A 77 2.17 -4.26 18.95
C LEU A 77 3.50 -4.88 18.49
N ILE A 78 4.61 -4.53 19.15
CA ILE A 78 5.92 -5.11 18.89
C ILE A 78 5.90 -6.60 19.21
N ASP A 79 5.39 -7.00 20.36
CA ASP A 79 5.27 -8.42 20.75
C ASP A 79 4.44 -9.22 19.75
N TRP A 80 3.38 -8.61 19.21
CA TRP A 80 2.57 -9.19 18.15
C TRP A 80 3.38 -9.40 16.86
N PHE A 81 4.13 -8.40 16.43
CA PHE A 81 4.92 -8.47 15.20
C PHE A 81 6.15 -9.35 15.29
N VAL A 82 6.80 -9.46 16.45
CA VAL A 82 7.84 -10.46 16.72
C VAL A 82 7.32 -11.84 16.38
N ARG A 83 6.14 -12.20 16.91
CA ARG A 83 5.53 -13.53 16.69
C ARG A 83 5.14 -13.77 15.23
N ILE A 84 4.69 -12.72 14.50
CA ILE A 84 4.35 -12.82 13.07
C ILE A 84 5.62 -13.03 12.23
N SER A 85 6.70 -12.32 12.54
CA SER A 85 7.93 -12.37 11.74
C SER A 85 8.75 -13.64 11.90
N GLU A 86 8.63 -14.36 13.05
CA GLU A 86 9.37 -15.60 13.30
C GLU A 86 9.29 -16.64 12.17
N PRO A 87 8.12 -17.03 11.61
CA PRO A 87 8.05 -18.03 10.54
C PRO A 87 8.66 -17.57 9.21
N ALA A 88 8.87 -16.26 9.06
CA ALA A 88 9.48 -15.64 7.89
C ALA A 88 10.91 -15.15 8.21
N GLU A 89 11.64 -15.87 9.05
CA GLU A 89 13.01 -15.52 9.44
C GLU A 89 13.88 -15.21 8.22
N GLY A 90 14.62 -14.10 8.29
CA GLY A 90 15.47 -13.59 7.21
C GLY A 90 14.77 -12.64 6.23
N LEU A 91 13.44 -12.55 6.23
CA LEU A 91 12.73 -11.57 5.41
C LEU A 91 12.59 -10.23 6.16
N PRO A 92 12.86 -9.08 5.50
CA PRO A 92 12.56 -7.77 6.05
C PRO A 92 11.08 -7.65 6.42
N PHE A 93 10.81 -7.04 7.59
CA PHE A 93 9.46 -6.82 8.10
C PHE A 93 9.09 -5.33 8.03
N TYR A 94 7.90 -5.03 7.49
CA TYR A 94 7.32 -3.69 7.43
C TYR A 94 6.05 -3.59 8.27
N PHE A 95 5.99 -2.63 9.17
CA PHE A 95 4.73 -2.24 9.79
C PHE A 95 3.88 -1.43 8.80
N TYR A 96 2.62 -1.80 8.64
CA TYR A 96 1.64 -1.00 7.90
C TYR A 96 0.81 -0.17 8.87
N ASP A 97 1.19 1.09 9.05
CA ASP A 97 0.52 2.04 9.92
C ASP A 97 -0.63 2.73 9.19
N ILE A 98 -1.87 2.36 9.55
CA ILE A 98 -3.10 2.86 8.95
C ILE A 98 -4.22 3.02 9.99
N PRO A 99 -4.11 3.97 10.94
CA PRO A 99 -5.07 4.17 12.01
C PRO A 99 -6.52 4.35 11.56
N PRO A 100 -6.83 5.05 10.44
CA PRO A 100 -8.21 5.20 9.99
C PRO A 100 -8.93 3.88 9.69
N MET A 101 -8.20 2.83 9.32
CA MET A 101 -8.76 1.51 9.01
C MET A 101 -8.66 0.55 10.19
N THR A 102 -7.57 0.57 10.94
CA THR A 102 -7.35 -0.36 12.05
C THR A 102 -7.99 0.11 13.35
N GLY A 103 -8.17 1.42 13.50
CA GLY A 103 -8.57 2.02 14.77
C GLY A 103 -7.50 1.88 15.87
N VAL A 104 -6.26 1.55 15.50
CA VAL A 104 -5.12 1.48 16.41
C VAL A 104 -4.32 2.77 16.29
N CYS A 105 -4.30 3.54 17.36
CA CYS A 105 -3.62 4.84 17.45
C CYS A 105 -2.51 4.72 18.50
N ILE A 106 -1.34 4.28 18.09
CA ILE A 106 -0.13 4.24 18.92
C ILE A 106 0.85 5.32 18.45
N ASP A 107 1.81 5.68 19.30
CA ASP A 107 2.92 6.54 18.90
C ASP A 107 3.86 5.75 17.99
N THR A 108 3.79 6.02 16.66
CA THR A 108 4.61 5.33 15.66
C THR A 108 6.09 5.64 15.83
N LYS A 109 6.47 6.79 16.37
CA LYS A 109 7.87 7.11 16.69
C LYS A 109 8.38 6.23 17.82
N GLU A 110 7.62 6.08 18.90
CA GLU A 110 7.96 5.17 20.01
C GLU A 110 8.08 3.72 19.49
N PHE A 111 7.12 3.31 18.66
CA PHE A 111 7.16 2.01 18.00
C PHE A 111 8.47 1.81 17.21
N VAL A 112 8.82 2.73 16.31
CA VAL A 112 10.03 2.64 15.46
C VAL A 112 11.29 2.56 16.30
N GLN A 113 11.42 3.39 17.34
CA GLN A 113 12.60 3.40 18.22
C GLN A 113 12.80 2.08 18.96
N SER A 114 11.72 1.41 19.28
CA SER A 114 11.74 0.12 20.00
C SER A 114 11.77 -1.07 19.06
N ALA A 115 11.06 -1.02 17.95
CA ALA A 115 10.95 -2.11 16.96
C ALA A 115 12.30 -2.52 16.38
N GLY A 116 13.18 -1.57 16.07
CA GLY A 116 14.53 -1.85 15.54
C GLY A 116 15.42 -2.65 16.47
N LYS A 117 15.09 -2.72 17.78
CA LYS A 117 15.81 -3.52 18.79
C LYS A 117 15.15 -4.86 19.07
N GLN A 118 13.85 -4.97 18.87
CA GLN A 118 13.04 -6.11 19.34
C GLN A 118 12.54 -7.00 18.20
N ILE A 119 12.35 -6.44 17.00
CA ILE A 119 12.02 -7.21 15.79
C ILE A 119 13.29 -7.30 14.94
N PRO A 120 13.98 -8.46 14.92
CA PRO A 120 15.29 -8.59 14.26
C PRO A 120 15.27 -8.23 12.77
N SER A 121 14.14 -8.45 12.10
CA SER A 121 13.96 -8.19 10.67
C SER A 121 13.29 -6.85 10.36
N PHE A 122 13.07 -5.97 11.37
CA PHE A 122 12.39 -4.69 11.14
C PHE A 122 13.13 -3.83 10.12
N ALA A 123 12.46 -3.50 9.02
CA ALA A 123 13.02 -2.74 7.91
C ALA A 123 12.38 -1.37 7.75
N GLY A 124 11.08 -1.24 8.04
CA GLY A 124 10.43 0.03 7.80
C GLY A 124 8.93 0.07 8.12
N VAL A 125 8.33 1.15 7.69
CA VAL A 125 6.89 1.43 7.88
C VAL A 125 6.28 1.87 6.56
N LYS A 126 5.17 1.23 6.15
CA LYS A 126 4.24 1.85 5.22
C LYS A 126 3.35 2.80 6.01
N TYR A 127 3.51 4.09 5.77
CA TYR A 127 2.90 5.16 6.54
C TYR A 127 1.67 5.72 5.83
N THR A 128 0.48 5.36 6.32
CA THR A 128 -0.83 5.88 5.88
C THR A 128 -1.55 6.54 7.06
N ASN A 129 -0.77 6.98 8.04
CA ASN A 129 -1.22 7.71 9.21
C ASN A 129 -1.32 9.21 8.87
N PRO A 130 -2.42 9.90 9.22
CA PRO A 130 -2.59 11.33 8.93
C PRO A 130 -1.68 12.25 9.76
N ASP A 131 -1.01 11.74 10.81
CA ASP A 131 -0.13 12.54 11.64
C ASP A 131 1.23 12.79 10.97
N ARG A 132 1.31 13.84 10.17
CA ARG A 132 2.54 14.24 9.47
C ARG A 132 3.65 14.71 10.41
N ASN A 133 3.32 15.17 11.63
CA ASN A 133 4.32 15.59 12.60
C ASN A 133 5.11 14.39 13.15
N GLN A 134 4.43 13.28 13.39
CA GLN A 134 5.10 12.03 13.73
C GLN A 134 6.05 11.59 12.63
N LEU A 135 5.59 11.56 11.37
CA LEU A 135 6.44 11.19 10.24
C LEU A 135 7.68 12.07 10.15
N SER A 136 7.52 13.40 10.21
CA SER A 136 8.64 14.33 10.18
C SER A 136 9.66 14.02 11.28
N THR A 137 9.19 13.69 12.47
CA THR A 137 10.06 13.34 13.61
C THR A 137 10.77 12.00 13.37
N ILE A 138 10.09 10.98 12.83
CA ILE A 138 10.69 9.67 12.50
C ILE A 138 11.80 9.84 11.47
N LEU A 139 11.58 10.62 10.42
CA LEU A 139 12.56 10.86 9.36
C LEU A 139 13.83 11.59 9.83
N THR A 140 13.79 12.24 11.01
CA THR A 140 14.98 12.85 11.62
C THR A 140 15.76 11.93 12.56
N LEU A 141 15.28 10.72 12.83
CA LEU A 141 15.99 9.77 13.67
C LEU A 141 17.31 9.35 13.04
N LYS A 142 18.41 9.52 13.78
CA LYS A 142 19.77 9.15 13.33
C LYS A 142 20.08 7.68 13.56
N GLU A 143 19.53 7.13 14.63
CA GLU A 143 19.68 5.72 14.99
C GLU A 143 18.47 4.95 14.46
N HIS A 144 18.72 3.81 13.78
CA HIS A 144 17.67 2.97 13.22
C HIS A 144 16.69 3.73 12.31
N SER A 145 17.22 4.48 11.30
CA SER A 145 16.39 5.12 10.29
C SER A 145 15.64 4.06 9.47
N PRO A 146 14.34 3.84 9.71
CA PRO A 146 13.56 2.85 8.98
C PRO A 146 13.29 3.35 7.56
N ASP A 147 13.04 2.41 6.65
CA ASP A 147 12.50 2.75 5.33
C ASP A 147 11.05 3.22 5.49
N MET A 148 10.78 4.48 5.14
CA MET A 148 9.44 5.06 5.25
C MET A 148 8.78 5.10 3.87
N LEU A 149 7.80 4.23 3.66
CA LEU A 149 7.02 4.16 2.43
C LEU A 149 5.74 4.97 2.58
N TRP A 150 5.58 5.99 1.74
CA TRP A 150 4.37 6.83 1.77
C TRP A 150 3.14 6.06 1.29
N GLY A 151 2.02 6.16 2.00
CA GLY A 151 0.84 5.35 1.78
C GLY A 151 -0.39 6.07 1.22
N CYS A 152 -0.26 7.37 0.86
CA CYS A 152 -1.36 8.19 0.34
C CYS A 152 -1.04 8.67 -1.08
N ASP A 153 -1.67 8.09 -2.06
CA ASP A 153 -1.41 8.34 -3.49
C ASP A 153 -1.70 9.80 -3.86
N GLU A 154 -2.82 10.33 -3.35
CA GLU A 154 -3.27 11.70 -3.57
C GLU A 154 -2.33 12.76 -3.01
N GLU A 155 -1.36 12.37 -2.21
CA GLU A 155 -0.40 13.25 -1.53
C GLU A 155 1.04 12.77 -1.70
N LEU A 156 1.36 12.05 -2.81
CA LEU A 156 2.70 11.52 -3.04
C LEU A 156 3.77 12.61 -2.99
N LEU A 157 3.51 13.76 -3.60
CA LEU A 157 4.46 14.87 -3.62
C LEU A 157 4.79 15.39 -2.21
N ASP A 158 3.81 15.42 -1.32
CA ASP A 158 4.03 15.80 0.08
C ASP A 158 4.94 14.79 0.79
N GLY A 159 4.69 13.49 0.58
CA GLY A 159 5.55 12.42 1.10
C GLY A 159 7.00 12.55 0.63
N LEU A 160 7.22 12.85 -0.66
CA LEU A 160 8.55 13.09 -1.23
C LEU A 160 9.22 14.33 -0.61
N GLN A 161 8.48 15.44 -0.47
CA GLN A 161 8.98 16.66 0.15
C GLN A 161 9.35 16.47 1.63
N MET A 162 8.64 15.59 2.34
CA MET A 162 8.99 15.21 3.71
C MET A 162 10.23 14.33 3.79
N GLY A 163 10.62 13.64 2.69
CA GLY A 163 11.83 12.81 2.62
C GLY A 163 11.56 11.30 2.46
N CYS A 164 10.30 10.87 2.24
CA CYS A 164 10.01 9.50 1.84
C CYS A 164 10.60 9.22 0.45
N ARG A 165 11.21 8.03 0.28
CA ARG A 165 11.87 7.65 -0.98
C ARG A 165 11.09 6.64 -1.80
N GLY A 166 10.04 6.07 -1.22
CA GLY A 166 9.17 5.11 -1.85
C GLY A 166 7.74 5.31 -1.42
N ALA A 167 6.83 4.71 -2.18
CA ALA A 167 5.41 4.81 -1.89
C ALA A 167 4.67 3.52 -2.27
N VAL A 168 3.57 3.25 -1.57
CA VAL A 168 2.69 2.10 -1.82
C VAL A 168 1.26 2.56 -1.76
N GLY A 169 0.61 2.63 -2.91
CA GLY A 169 -0.76 3.12 -3.05
C GLY A 169 -1.62 2.25 -3.95
N SER A 170 -2.92 2.46 -3.90
CA SER A 170 -3.89 1.65 -4.62
C SER A 170 -4.01 2.04 -6.09
N SER A 171 -3.96 3.32 -6.41
CA SER A 171 -4.09 3.80 -7.79
C SER A 171 -2.84 3.53 -8.64
N TYR A 172 -1.71 3.15 -8.03
CA TYR A 172 -0.52 2.73 -8.76
C TYR A 172 -0.74 1.47 -9.61
N ASN A 173 -1.76 0.66 -9.29
CA ASN A 173 -2.11 -0.52 -10.07
C ASN A 173 -2.56 -0.19 -11.51
N PHE A 174 -3.16 0.98 -11.74
CA PHE A 174 -3.70 1.40 -13.04
C PHE A 174 -3.21 2.77 -13.51
N ALA A 175 -2.49 3.50 -12.68
CA ALA A 175 -2.04 4.86 -12.99
C ALA A 175 -0.56 5.11 -12.62
N ALA A 176 0.27 4.05 -12.52
CA ALA A 176 1.67 4.16 -12.09
C ALA A 176 2.46 5.23 -12.85
N GLY A 177 2.18 5.40 -14.14
CA GLY A 177 2.84 6.39 -14.99
C GLY A 177 2.70 7.83 -14.48
N ILE A 178 1.53 8.19 -13.92
CA ILE A 178 1.30 9.52 -13.33
C ILE A 178 2.27 9.74 -12.16
N TYR A 179 2.40 8.77 -11.29
CA TYR A 179 3.24 8.84 -10.10
C TYR A 179 4.74 8.82 -10.43
N HIS A 180 5.15 8.07 -11.45
CA HIS A 180 6.51 8.17 -11.98
C HIS A 180 6.84 9.57 -12.50
N ARG A 181 5.87 10.26 -13.11
CA ARG A 181 6.04 11.66 -13.52
C ARG A 181 6.18 12.60 -12.33
N VAL A 182 5.37 12.41 -11.26
CA VAL A 182 5.52 13.18 -10.02
C VAL A 182 6.92 13.01 -9.45
N MET A 183 7.38 11.76 -9.29
CA MET A 183 8.70 11.46 -8.73
C MET A 183 9.83 12.02 -9.59
N LYS A 184 9.81 11.77 -10.90
CA LYS A 184 10.83 12.25 -11.84
C LYS A 184 10.93 13.78 -11.89
N ALA A 185 9.77 14.46 -11.93
CA ALA A 185 9.72 15.92 -11.90
C ALA A 185 10.28 16.47 -10.59
N TYR A 186 9.89 15.89 -9.45
CA TYR A 186 10.41 16.27 -8.14
C TYR A 186 11.94 16.07 -8.03
N GLU A 187 12.45 14.91 -8.43
CA GLU A 187 13.88 14.60 -8.42
C GLU A 187 14.71 15.53 -9.29
N SER A 188 14.16 16.00 -10.41
CA SER A 188 14.81 16.97 -11.29
C SER A 188 14.66 18.44 -10.85
N GLY A 189 13.97 18.70 -9.73
CA GLY A 189 13.72 20.05 -9.22
C GLY A 189 12.55 20.78 -9.89
N GLY A 190 11.80 20.11 -10.77
CA GLY A 190 10.63 20.64 -11.47
C GLY A 190 9.36 20.63 -10.64
N LEU A 191 9.31 21.41 -9.57
CA LEU A 191 8.21 21.37 -8.60
C LEU A 191 6.83 21.67 -9.21
N ASP A 192 6.75 22.59 -10.17
CA ASP A 192 5.47 22.94 -10.81
C ASP A 192 4.96 21.80 -11.71
N GLU A 193 5.86 21.10 -12.39
CA GLU A 193 5.51 19.88 -13.13
C GLU A 193 5.07 18.76 -12.19
N ALA A 194 5.77 18.56 -11.07
CA ALA A 194 5.37 17.59 -10.06
C ALA A 194 3.97 17.87 -9.49
N LYS A 195 3.67 19.14 -9.17
CA LYS A 195 2.33 19.58 -8.74
C LYS A 195 1.27 19.33 -9.82
N HIS A 196 1.60 19.59 -11.07
CA HIS A 196 0.68 19.37 -12.20
C HIS A 196 0.31 17.87 -12.29
N TRP A 197 1.29 16.95 -12.21
CA TRP A 197 1.00 15.51 -12.23
C TRP A 197 0.28 15.05 -10.96
N GLN A 198 0.61 15.61 -9.79
CA GLN A 198 -0.10 15.32 -8.55
C GLN A 198 -1.56 15.77 -8.60
N SER A 199 -1.88 16.90 -9.23
CA SER A 199 -3.28 17.34 -9.38
C SER A 199 -4.10 16.39 -10.25
N ARG A 200 -3.50 15.74 -11.26
CA ARG A 200 -4.13 14.69 -12.06
C ARG A 200 -4.45 13.45 -11.22
N SER A 201 -3.51 13.05 -10.35
CA SER A 201 -3.73 11.97 -9.39
C SER A 201 -4.89 12.27 -8.43
N LEU A 202 -4.92 13.47 -7.87
CA LEU A 202 -5.99 13.90 -6.96
C LEU A 202 -7.36 13.85 -7.66
N ALA A 203 -7.47 14.44 -8.85
CA ALA A 203 -8.71 14.46 -9.64
C ALA A 203 -9.19 13.03 -9.99
N LEU A 204 -8.28 12.12 -10.33
CA LEU A 204 -8.59 10.70 -10.54
C LEU A 204 -9.17 10.06 -9.28
N ILE A 205 -8.48 10.20 -8.15
CA ILE A 205 -8.88 9.58 -6.88
C ILE A 205 -10.23 10.14 -6.39
N ASP A 206 -10.46 11.45 -6.51
CA ASP A 206 -11.73 12.07 -6.15
C ASP A 206 -12.89 11.54 -7.02
N THR A 207 -12.65 11.35 -8.33
CA THR A 207 -13.62 10.73 -9.23
C THR A 207 -13.98 9.32 -8.79
N LEU A 208 -13.00 8.49 -8.40
CA LEU A 208 -13.24 7.13 -7.92
C LEU A 208 -13.95 7.09 -6.57
N LYS A 209 -13.61 8.02 -5.66
CA LYS A 209 -14.24 8.12 -4.33
C LYS A 209 -15.74 8.43 -4.43
N ALA A 210 -16.16 9.20 -5.41
CA ALA A 210 -17.56 9.61 -5.58
C ALA A 210 -18.52 8.43 -5.80
N SER A 211 -18.05 7.32 -6.39
CA SER A 211 -18.85 6.12 -6.69
C SER A 211 -18.41 4.89 -5.89
N GLY A 212 -17.68 5.09 -4.78
CA GLY A 212 -17.12 3.98 -3.99
C GLY A 212 -15.78 3.50 -4.55
N TYR A 213 -14.70 3.91 -3.88
CA TYR A 213 -13.33 3.79 -4.39
C TYR A 213 -12.95 2.38 -4.86
N MET A 214 -13.21 1.33 -4.07
CA MET A 214 -12.73 -0.02 -4.38
C MET A 214 -13.40 -0.61 -5.62
N SER A 215 -14.73 -0.46 -5.73
CA SER A 215 -15.49 -0.96 -6.89
C SER A 215 -15.14 -0.17 -8.14
N SER A 216 -14.99 1.15 -8.02
CA SER A 216 -14.56 2.03 -9.11
C SER A 216 -13.13 1.70 -9.57
N ALA A 217 -12.21 1.47 -8.64
CA ALA A 217 -10.83 1.09 -8.95
C ALA A 217 -10.75 -0.22 -9.74
N LYS A 218 -11.57 -1.23 -9.37
CA LYS A 218 -11.67 -2.49 -10.14
C LYS A 218 -12.26 -2.30 -11.53
N ALA A 219 -13.27 -1.44 -11.65
CA ALA A 219 -13.81 -1.07 -12.96
C ALA A 219 -12.75 -0.37 -13.84
N VAL A 220 -11.93 0.50 -13.25
CA VAL A 220 -10.81 1.13 -13.98
C VAL A 220 -9.76 0.11 -14.40
N MET A 221 -9.41 -0.87 -13.54
CA MET A 221 -8.52 -1.97 -13.91
C MET A 221 -9.00 -2.70 -15.16
N GLU A 222 -10.31 -3.02 -15.24
CA GLU A 222 -10.90 -3.63 -16.42
C GLU A 222 -10.82 -2.69 -17.64
N MET A 223 -11.11 -1.39 -17.48
CA MET A 223 -11.01 -0.39 -18.55
C MET A 223 -9.59 -0.25 -19.12
N VAL A 224 -8.57 -0.53 -18.33
CA VAL A 224 -7.16 -0.55 -18.79
C VAL A 224 -6.66 -1.94 -19.20
N GLY A 225 -7.57 -2.92 -19.29
CA GLY A 225 -7.30 -4.23 -19.87
C GLY A 225 -6.99 -5.35 -18.86
N VAL A 226 -7.20 -5.12 -17.57
CA VAL A 226 -6.97 -6.13 -16.53
C VAL A 226 -8.25 -6.36 -15.71
N ASP A 227 -9.01 -7.38 -16.07
CA ASP A 227 -10.17 -7.80 -15.28
C ASP A 227 -9.71 -8.52 -14.02
N CYS A 228 -9.94 -7.89 -12.86
CA CYS A 228 -9.68 -8.47 -11.54
C CYS A 228 -10.97 -8.88 -10.81
N GLY A 229 -12.04 -9.02 -11.53
CA GLY A 229 -13.35 -9.37 -10.98
C GLY A 229 -13.98 -8.29 -10.07
N PRO A 230 -15.13 -8.57 -9.48
CA PRO A 230 -15.83 -7.63 -8.63
C PRO A 230 -15.15 -7.47 -7.26
N ALA A 231 -15.43 -6.36 -6.57
CA ALA A 231 -15.07 -6.20 -5.17
C ALA A 231 -15.82 -7.24 -4.31
N ARG A 232 -15.20 -7.73 -3.26
CA ARG A 232 -15.85 -8.73 -2.39
C ARG A 232 -16.78 -8.08 -1.36
N PRO A 233 -17.88 -8.72 -0.99
CA PRO A 233 -18.70 -8.26 0.13
C PRO A 233 -17.86 -8.04 1.41
N PRO A 234 -18.19 -7.03 2.23
CA PRO A 234 -19.41 -6.20 2.17
C PRO A 234 -19.32 -4.97 1.25
N LEU A 235 -18.27 -4.85 0.44
CA LEU A 235 -18.13 -3.74 -0.50
C LEU A 235 -19.24 -3.81 -1.57
N LEU A 236 -19.86 -2.66 -1.84
CA LEU A 236 -20.90 -2.56 -2.86
C LEU A 236 -20.26 -2.72 -4.25
N GLN A 237 -21.01 -3.35 -5.14
CA GLN A 237 -20.62 -3.45 -6.54
C GLN A 237 -21.02 -2.18 -7.28
N ILE A 238 -20.22 -1.80 -8.27
CA ILE A 238 -20.59 -0.76 -9.23
C ILE A 238 -21.58 -1.37 -10.25
N THR A 239 -22.70 -0.69 -10.49
CA THR A 239 -23.67 -1.11 -11.52
C THR A 239 -23.15 -0.79 -12.92
N GLU A 240 -23.78 -1.35 -13.96
CA GLU A 240 -23.38 -1.05 -15.34
C GLU A 240 -23.63 0.42 -15.70
N GLU A 241 -24.73 1.00 -15.21
CA GLU A 241 -25.01 2.42 -15.40
C GLU A 241 -23.95 3.31 -14.73
N GLU A 242 -23.55 2.98 -13.50
CA GLU A 242 -22.48 3.70 -12.79
C GLU A 242 -21.13 3.54 -13.50
N ARG A 243 -20.86 2.35 -14.06
CA ARG A 243 -19.64 2.08 -14.86
C ARG A 243 -19.59 2.96 -16.11
N VAL A 244 -20.68 3.11 -16.82
CA VAL A 244 -20.78 4.00 -18.00
C VAL A 244 -20.54 5.46 -17.60
N VAL A 245 -21.16 5.90 -16.50
CA VAL A 245 -20.95 7.25 -15.95
C VAL A 245 -19.49 7.47 -15.57
N LEU A 246 -18.90 6.54 -14.83
CA LEU A 246 -17.49 6.60 -14.43
C LEU A 246 -16.57 6.69 -15.64
N ARG A 247 -16.80 5.87 -16.67
CA ARG A 247 -16.02 5.93 -17.92
C ARG A 247 -16.08 7.30 -18.57
N GLY A 248 -17.28 7.87 -18.70
CA GLY A 248 -17.47 9.23 -19.27
C GLY A 248 -16.77 10.32 -18.43
N GLN A 249 -16.76 10.19 -17.11
CA GLN A 249 -16.02 11.10 -16.22
C GLN A 249 -14.50 11.00 -16.44
N LEU A 250 -13.97 9.77 -16.56
CA LEU A 250 -12.54 9.51 -16.81
C LEU A 250 -12.11 10.02 -18.20
N GLU A 251 -12.96 9.86 -19.22
CA GLU A 251 -12.73 10.41 -20.55
C GLU A 251 -12.72 11.96 -20.53
N THR A 252 -13.68 12.57 -19.83
CA THR A 252 -13.74 14.04 -19.66
C THR A 252 -12.52 14.57 -18.91
N LEU A 253 -12.02 13.82 -17.94
CA LEU A 253 -10.83 14.14 -17.16
C LEU A 253 -9.54 14.06 -18.00
N GLY A 254 -9.56 13.29 -19.10
CA GLY A 254 -8.40 13.01 -19.94
C GLY A 254 -7.53 11.86 -19.39
N PHE A 255 -8.08 10.98 -18.55
CA PHE A 255 -7.32 9.92 -17.89
C PHE A 255 -6.62 8.97 -18.86
N PHE A 256 -7.30 8.55 -19.92
CA PHE A 256 -6.74 7.60 -20.90
C PHE A 256 -5.63 8.24 -21.76
N GLU A 257 -5.73 9.55 -22.02
CA GLU A 257 -4.68 10.34 -22.67
C GLU A 257 -3.45 10.44 -21.78
N TRP A 258 -3.63 10.65 -20.47
CA TRP A 258 -2.52 10.71 -19.53
C TRP A 258 -1.73 9.40 -19.47
N LEU A 259 -2.42 8.25 -19.52
CA LEU A 259 -1.74 6.95 -19.57
C LEU A 259 -0.89 6.81 -20.84
N ASN A 260 -1.40 7.26 -21.99
CA ASN A 260 -0.67 7.26 -23.26
C ASN A 260 0.55 8.21 -23.22
N GLU A 261 0.43 9.38 -22.60
CA GLU A 261 1.55 10.31 -22.39
C GLU A 261 2.65 9.69 -21.54
N CYS A 262 2.26 8.94 -20.49
CA CYS A 262 3.21 8.28 -19.60
C CYS A 262 3.95 7.12 -20.30
N THR A 263 3.28 6.33 -21.12
CA THR A 263 3.86 5.19 -21.82
C THR A 263 4.92 5.60 -22.86
N LYS A 264 4.77 6.77 -23.47
CA LYS A 264 5.72 7.30 -24.48
C LYS A 264 7.01 7.87 -23.87
N ALA A 265 7.09 7.99 -22.54
CA ALA A 265 8.20 8.64 -21.85
C ALA A 265 9.08 7.66 -21.05
N ILE A 266 8.76 6.36 -21.11
CA ILE A 266 9.55 5.24 -20.62
C ILE A 266 10.36 4.64 -21.78
#